data_12b4bc0c9674d19ba52bf50f1d8d9332
#
_entry.id   12b4bc0c9674d19ba52bf50f1d8d9332
#
_cell.length_a   1.000
_cell.length_b   1.000
_cell.length_c   1.000
_cell.angle_alpha   90.00
_cell.angle_beta   90.00
_cell.angle_gamma   90.00
#
_symmetry.space_group_name_H-M   'P 1'
#
loop_
_entity.id
_entity.type
_entity.pdbx_description
1 polymer ?
#
loop_
_entity_poly.entity_id
_entity_poly.type
_entity_poly.pdbx_seq_one_letter_code
_entity_poly.pdbx_strand_id
1 'polypeptide(L)' 'MELVLTNLEIRALKETLETEISHLRMEIIAGKGRRTREDLVTRKELLVSILEKLPVVVLNVA' A
#
# COMPACT_ATOMS: atom_id res chain seq x y z
N MET A 1 6.94 -5.36 17.61
CA MET A 1 6.55 -6.55 16.83
C MET A 1 7.52 -6.71 15.67
N GLU A 2 8.20 -7.83 15.63
CA GLU A 2 9.09 -8.13 14.52
C GLU A 2 8.34 -8.92 13.46
N LEU A 3 8.43 -8.47 12.22
CA LEU A 3 7.85 -9.12 11.08
C LEU A 3 8.98 -9.66 10.23
N VAL A 4 9.09 -10.98 10.19
CA VAL A 4 10.10 -11.64 9.36
C VAL A 4 9.45 -12.11 8.08
N LEU A 5 9.82 -11.49 6.97
CA LEU A 5 9.27 -11.80 5.65
C LEU A 5 10.39 -12.15 4.68
N THR A 6 10.10 -13.05 3.76
CA THR A 6 11.00 -13.32 2.65
C THR A 6 10.95 -12.17 1.65
N ASN A 7 11.94 -12.07 0.77
CA ASN A 7 11.97 -11.05 -0.27
C ASN A 7 10.75 -11.14 -1.20
N LEU A 8 10.30 -12.35 -1.50
CA LEU A 8 9.11 -12.55 -2.33
C LEU A 8 7.84 -12.08 -1.62
N GLU A 9 7.75 -12.33 -0.32
CA GLU A 9 6.63 -11.88 0.49
C GLU A 9 6.58 -10.36 0.59
N ILE A 10 7.73 -9.72 0.79
CA ILE A 10 7.84 -8.25 0.82
C ILE A 10 7.40 -7.66 -0.53
N ARG A 11 7.84 -8.26 -1.62
CA ARG A 11 7.46 -7.82 -2.96
C ARG A 11 5.95 -7.93 -3.19
N ALA A 12 5.37 -9.07 -2.83
CA ALA A 12 3.92 -9.27 -2.95
C ALA A 12 3.14 -8.26 -2.12
N LEU A 13 3.61 -7.99 -0.90
CA LEU A 13 2.98 -7.01 -0.03
C LEU A 13 3.07 -5.60 -0.61
N LYS A 14 4.22 -5.21 -1.15
CA LYS A 14 4.38 -3.91 -1.81
C LYS A 14 3.44 -3.74 -2.99
N GLU A 15 3.34 -4.74 -3.84
CA GLU A 15 2.45 -4.72 -5.00
C GLU A 15 0.99 -4.59 -4.57
N THR A 16 0.59 -5.31 -3.53
CA THR A 16 -0.76 -5.24 -2.98
C THR A 16 -1.05 -3.84 -2.41
N LEU A 17 -0.11 -3.27 -1.66
CA LEU A 17 -0.26 -1.94 -1.10
C LEU A 17 -0.36 -0.88 -2.19
N GLU A 18 0.48 -0.95 -3.20
CA GLU A 18 0.46 0.00 -4.32
C GLU A 18 -0.85 -0.07 -5.09
N THR A 19 -1.36 -1.26 -5.33
CA THR A 19 -2.65 -1.46 -6.00
C THR A 19 -3.79 -0.85 -5.19
N GLU A 20 -3.82 -1.12 -3.88
CA GLU A 20 -4.84 -0.57 -3.01
C GLU A 20 -4.76 0.96 -2.92
N ILE A 21 -3.56 1.51 -2.84
CA ILE A 21 -3.36 2.97 -2.85
C ILE A 21 -3.91 3.58 -4.13
N SER A 22 -3.66 2.95 -5.27
CA SER A 22 -4.19 3.41 -6.56
C SER A 22 -5.72 3.39 -6.58
N HIS A 23 -6.33 2.33 -6.06
CA HIS A 23 -7.79 2.24 -5.95
C HIS A 23 -8.36 3.34 -5.06
N LEU A 24 -7.72 3.61 -3.93
CA LEU A 24 -8.15 4.65 -3.01
C LEU A 24 -8.06 6.04 -3.64
N ARG A 25 -7.02 6.30 -4.41
CA ARG A 25 -6.89 7.56 -5.14
C ARG A 25 -8.04 7.76 -6.13
N MET A 26 -8.40 6.70 -6.83
CA MET A 26 -9.52 6.75 -7.77
C MET A 26 -10.85 6.99 -7.06
N GLU A 27 -11.08 6.34 -5.93
CA GLU A 27 -12.28 6.55 -5.12
C GLU A 27 -12.36 7.97 -4.58
N ILE A 28 -11.24 8.53 -4.14
CA ILE A 28 -11.18 9.91 -3.63
C ILE A 28 -11.55 10.90 -4.75
N ILE A 29 -11.02 10.69 -5.94
CA ILE A 29 -11.29 11.55 -7.10
C ILE A 29 -12.75 11.42 -7.56
N ALA A 30 -13.26 10.19 -7.62
CA ALA A 30 -14.61 9.91 -8.08
C ALA A 30 -15.68 10.45 -7.13
N GLY A 31 -15.39 10.54 -5.85
CA GLY A 31 -16.33 11.01 -4.84
C GLY A 31 -17.57 10.13 -4.71
N LYS A 32 -17.50 8.90 -5.20
CA LYS A 32 -18.60 7.94 -5.17
C LYS A 32 -18.25 6.78 -4.28
N GLY A 33 -18.87 6.68 -3.15
CA GLY A 33 -18.63 5.57 -2.25
C GLY A 33 -19.31 5.74 -0.93
N ARG A 34 -19.37 4.67 -0.16
CA ARG A 34 -19.97 4.65 1.16
C ARG A 34 -19.08 5.29 2.22
N ARG A 35 -17.79 5.45 1.91
CA ARG A 35 -16.82 6.02 2.82
C ARG A 35 -16.69 7.51 2.55
N THR A 36 -16.49 8.26 3.61
CA THR A 36 -16.20 9.69 3.48
C THR A 36 -14.82 9.88 2.86
N ARG A 37 -14.60 11.06 2.29
CA ARG A 37 -13.30 11.42 1.73
C ARG A 37 -12.21 11.34 2.80
N GLU A 38 -12.52 11.77 4.02
CA GLU A 38 -11.56 11.73 5.12
C GLU A 38 -11.13 10.30 5.46
N ASP A 39 -12.07 9.35 5.47
CA ASP A 39 -11.77 7.95 5.72
C ASP A 39 -10.86 7.38 4.64
N LEU A 40 -11.12 7.71 3.39
CA LEU A 40 -10.32 7.25 2.26
C LEU A 40 -8.91 7.83 2.30
N VAL A 41 -8.78 9.11 2.60
CA VAL A 41 -7.47 9.79 2.71
C VAL A 41 -6.67 9.19 3.86
N THR A 42 -7.31 8.99 5.02
CA THR A 42 -6.66 8.40 6.18
C THR A 42 -6.15 7.00 5.88
N ARG A 43 -6.98 6.18 5.24
CA ARG A 43 -6.59 4.83 4.86
C ARG A 43 -5.43 4.84 3.87
N LYS A 44 -5.48 5.71 2.88
CA LYS A 44 -4.40 5.86 1.91
C LYS A 44 -3.09 6.24 2.60
N GLU A 45 -3.12 7.20 3.50
CA GLU A 45 -1.94 7.64 4.23
C GLU A 45 -1.32 6.54 5.10
N LEU A 46 -2.17 5.72 5.74
CA LEU A 46 -1.70 4.58 6.52
C LEU A 46 -1.00 3.56 5.63
N LEU A 47 -1.55 3.28 4.46
CA LEU A 47 -0.94 2.33 3.52
C LEU A 47 0.37 2.86 2.96
N VAL A 48 0.44 4.15 2.64
CA VAL A 48 1.68 4.79 2.20
C VAL A 48 2.75 4.71 3.30
N SER A 49 2.35 4.96 4.55
CA SER A 49 3.26 4.86 5.69
C SER A 49 3.84 3.45 5.84
N ILE A 50 3.01 2.43 5.68
CA ILE A 50 3.46 1.03 5.73
C ILE A 50 4.43 0.75 4.59
N LEU A 51 4.09 1.19 3.39
CA LEU A 51 4.92 1.00 2.20
C LEU A 51 6.31 1.62 2.38
N GLU A 52 6.38 2.81 2.95
CA GLU A 52 7.65 3.50 3.23
C GLU A 52 8.53 2.77 4.24
N LYS A 53 7.93 2.01 5.14
CA LYS A 53 8.64 1.24 6.16
C LYS A 53 9.18 -0.09 5.66
N LEU A 54 8.71 -0.56 4.51
CA LEU A 54 9.16 -1.82 3.94
C LEU A 54 10.55 -1.65 3.31
N PRO A 55 11.42 -2.66 3.45
CA PRO A 55 12.74 -2.59 2.85
C PRO A 55 12.67 -2.62 1.33
N VAL A 56 13.68 -2.02 0.70
CA VAL A 56 13.81 -2.08 -0.75
C VAL A 56 14.20 -3.50 -1.13
N VAL A 57 13.37 -4.12 -1.99
CA VAL A 57 13.68 -5.44 -2.52
C VAL A 57 14.50 -5.26 -3.78
N VAL A 58 15.78 -5.62 -3.70
CA VAL A 58 16.62 -5.67 -4.87
C VAL A 58 16.45 -7.05 -5.47
N LEU A 59 15.90 -7.09 -6.68
CA LEU A 59 15.80 -8.32 -7.43
C LEU A 59 17.18 -8.69 -7.93
N ASN A 60 17.82 -9.60 -7.21
CA ASN A 60 18.98 -10.27 -7.75
C ASN A 60 18.49 -11.29 -8.76
N VAL A 61 18.50 -10.89 -10.00
CA VAL A 61 18.34 -11.84 -11.08
C VAL A 61 19.73 -12.44 -11.29
N ALA A 62 19.93 -13.56 -10.68
CA ALA A 62 21.13 -14.32 -11.00
C ALA A 62 20.98 -14.94 -12.37
#